data_ce94472944f8369897faeb6b5ba0f9ac
#
_entry.id   ce94472944f8369897faeb6b5ba0f9ac
#
_cell.length_a   1.000
_cell.length_b   1.000
_cell.length_c   1.000
_cell.angle_alpha   90.00
_cell.angle_beta   90.00
_cell.angle_gamma   90.00
#
_symmetry.space_group_name_H-M   'P 1'
#
loop_
_entity.id
_entity.type
_entity.pdbx_description
1 polymer ?
#
loop_
_entity_poly.entity_id
_entity_poly.type
_entity_poly.pdbx_seq_one_letter_code
_entity_poly.pdbx_strand_id
1 'polypeptide(L)'
;MKNVIYLILAFLVLGCEKESGLTSNIKLENLYVIQDDPSDPVKHWVYEIYKEYGVPVYFNDTIGQVFVKKDVNGKNVYRYETLDLAWKFTSYNGLTYVYEYMTEPEEQLKALGIIEEYLKIASKPLRPFNFFVTRSATTINRNDEKNIYSYGDYVFFYRTVLMTGDWSEIQISSLPEIMRRAMVKNKITNYKDLLAAFNAVSNKVWYGNSWAKLDANWYDYVKTTDWPQYYFSPGALADTWYGAKEMTAEELKEFRAAVRSAMGQFGFVSYHSNTSTNTPEDEERDLVTYIAEMLNHSRNEFEELWGNSPLVMEKYEILYSIVAEELGVEL
;
A
#
# COMPACT_ATOMS: atom_id res chain seq x y z
N MET A 1 -28.13 59.92 37.18
CA MET A 1 -27.18 58.90 36.63
C MET A 1 -27.27 57.54 37.29
N LYS A 2 -27.44 57.40 38.61
CA LYS A 2 -27.57 56.10 39.26
C LYS A 2 -28.75 55.26 38.75
N ASN A 3 -29.92 55.83 38.51
CA ASN A 3 -31.13 55.16 38.09
C ASN A 3 -31.05 54.60 36.64
N VAL A 4 -30.23 55.21 35.77
CA VAL A 4 -30.02 54.73 34.39
C VAL A 4 -29.13 53.49 34.38
N ILE A 5 -28.15 53.39 35.31
CA ILE A 5 -27.27 52.25 35.43
C ILE A 5 -28.07 51.01 35.90
N TYR A 6 -29.04 51.18 36.83
CA TYR A 6 -29.89 50.07 37.25
C TYR A 6 -30.85 49.60 36.14
N LEU A 7 -31.31 50.48 35.26
CA LEU A 7 -32.14 50.12 34.12
C LEU A 7 -31.34 49.31 33.07
N ILE A 8 -30.09 49.67 32.84
CA ILE A 8 -29.18 48.94 31.90
C ILE A 8 -28.83 47.59 32.49
N LEU A 9 -28.56 47.48 33.78
CA LEU A 9 -28.31 46.17 34.43
C LEU A 9 -29.52 45.25 34.43
N ALA A 10 -30.75 45.79 34.56
CA ALA A 10 -32.00 45.02 34.49
C ALA A 10 -32.24 44.46 33.08
N PHE A 11 -31.89 45.19 32.03
CA PHE A 11 -31.97 44.70 30.65
C PHE A 11 -30.93 43.61 30.32
N LEU A 12 -29.77 43.62 30.96
CA LEU A 12 -28.75 42.57 30.75
C LEU A 12 -29.12 41.24 31.41
N VAL A 13 -29.96 41.25 32.44
CA VAL A 13 -30.37 40.03 33.14
C VAL A 13 -31.56 39.36 32.46
N LEU A 14 -32.36 40.09 31.66
CA LEU A 14 -33.53 39.55 30.97
C LEU A 14 -33.14 38.95 29.58
N GLY A 15 -31.94 39.11 29.12
CA GLY A 15 -31.46 38.59 27.83
C GLY A 15 -30.90 37.16 27.85
N CYS A 16 -30.84 36.50 29.00
CA CYS A 16 -30.50 35.08 29.05
C CYS A 16 -31.78 34.21 29.04
N GLU A 17 -32.51 34.21 27.92
CA GLU A 17 -33.29 33.02 27.62
C GLU A 17 -32.29 31.88 27.42
N LYS A 18 -32.44 30.82 28.22
CA LYS A 18 -31.78 29.55 27.93
C LYS A 18 -32.22 29.18 26.52
N GLU A 19 -31.27 29.33 25.56
CA GLU A 19 -31.43 28.65 24.28
C GLU A 19 -31.78 27.21 24.63
N SER A 20 -33.01 26.81 24.31
CA SER A 20 -33.41 25.41 24.34
C SER A 20 -32.36 24.68 23.54
N GLY A 21 -31.57 23.82 24.18
CA GLY A 21 -30.46 23.15 23.54
C GLY A 21 -30.94 22.65 22.20
N LEU A 22 -30.27 23.08 21.13
CA LEU A 22 -30.48 22.60 19.77
C LEU A 22 -30.25 21.08 19.82
N THR A 23 -31.31 20.34 20.13
CA THR A 23 -31.29 18.90 19.91
C THR A 23 -31.23 18.73 18.41
N SER A 24 -30.04 18.35 17.95
CA SER A 24 -29.86 17.94 16.55
C SER A 24 -30.82 16.78 16.29
N ASN A 25 -31.95 17.07 15.64
CA ASN A 25 -32.85 16.05 15.12
C ASN A 25 -32.27 15.32 13.89
N ILE A 26 -31.03 15.61 13.54
CA ILE A 26 -30.32 14.91 12.49
C ILE A 26 -29.82 13.61 13.10
N LYS A 27 -30.54 12.52 12.85
CA LYS A 27 -29.94 11.19 12.95
C LYS A 27 -28.80 11.15 11.94
N LEU A 28 -27.59 11.26 12.42
CA LEU A 28 -26.39 10.99 11.62
C LEU A 28 -26.39 9.48 11.36
N GLU A 29 -26.99 9.07 10.25
CA GLU A 29 -26.85 7.70 9.78
C GLU A 29 -25.40 7.51 9.41
N ASN A 30 -24.78 6.45 9.96
CA ASN A 30 -23.44 6.08 9.57
C ASN A 30 -23.51 5.38 8.22
N LEU A 31 -23.29 6.12 7.15
CA LEU A 31 -23.36 5.65 5.76
C LEU A 31 -22.25 4.64 5.41
N TYR A 32 -21.25 4.49 6.28
CA TYR A 32 -20.19 3.48 6.12
C TYR A 32 -20.55 2.11 6.68
N VAL A 33 -21.74 1.96 7.28
CA VAL A 33 -22.24 0.66 7.72
C VAL A 33 -22.85 -0.08 6.53
N ILE A 34 -22.21 -1.18 6.16
CA ILE A 34 -22.68 -2.05 5.07
C ILE A 34 -23.83 -2.92 5.59
N GLN A 35 -24.93 -2.97 4.87
CA GLN A 35 -26.07 -3.82 5.16
C GLN A 35 -26.00 -5.11 4.35
N ASP A 36 -26.39 -6.22 4.96
CA ASP A 36 -26.44 -7.51 4.26
C ASP A 36 -27.64 -7.56 3.28
N ASP A 37 -27.40 -8.13 2.11
CA ASP A 37 -28.42 -8.49 1.13
C ASP A 37 -28.14 -9.92 0.60
N PRO A 38 -28.61 -10.98 1.29
CA PRO A 38 -28.35 -12.36 0.89
C PRO A 38 -28.91 -12.75 -0.48
N SER A 39 -29.79 -11.92 -1.08
CA SER A 39 -30.32 -12.15 -2.43
C SER A 39 -29.38 -11.68 -3.55
N ASP A 40 -28.41 -10.84 -3.20
CA ASP A 40 -27.40 -10.30 -4.11
C ASP A 40 -26.01 -10.83 -3.70
N PRO A 41 -25.39 -11.74 -4.47
CA PRO A 41 -24.12 -12.35 -4.08
C PRO A 41 -22.99 -11.33 -3.88
N VAL A 42 -22.97 -10.24 -4.64
CA VAL A 42 -21.96 -9.19 -4.51
C VAL A 42 -22.14 -8.44 -3.19
N LYS A 43 -23.36 -7.97 -2.90
CA LYS A 43 -23.63 -7.23 -1.66
C LYS A 43 -23.45 -8.10 -0.42
N HIS A 44 -23.85 -9.37 -0.49
CA HIS A 44 -23.63 -10.31 0.58
C HIS A 44 -22.13 -10.50 0.87
N TRP A 45 -21.29 -10.69 -0.18
CA TRP A 45 -19.85 -10.84 0.01
C TRP A 45 -19.19 -9.53 0.51
N VAL A 46 -19.61 -8.36 0.02
CA VAL A 46 -19.19 -7.06 0.57
C VAL A 46 -19.49 -6.96 2.06
N TYR A 47 -20.70 -7.41 2.48
CA TYR A 47 -21.08 -7.45 3.90
C TYR A 47 -20.21 -8.40 4.72
N GLU A 48 -19.92 -9.62 4.23
CA GLU A 48 -19.05 -10.57 4.95
C GLU A 48 -17.62 -10.04 5.09
N ILE A 49 -17.05 -9.42 4.05
CA ILE A 49 -15.75 -8.73 4.14
C ILE A 49 -15.80 -7.61 5.20
N TYR A 50 -16.84 -6.78 5.17
CA TYR A 50 -17.00 -5.70 6.15
C TYR A 50 -17.12 -6.24 7.57
N LYS A 51 -17.90 -7.28 7.78
CA LYS A 51 -18.14 -7.91 9.07
C LYS A 51 -16.87 -8.54 9.65
N GLU A 52 -16.08 -9.22 8.82
CA GLU A 52 -14.86 -9.93 9.24
C GLU A 52 -13.68 -8.95 9.45
N TYR A 53 -13.47 -8.02 8.52
CA TYR A 53 -12.27 -7.17 8.51
C TYR A 53 -12.52 -5.72 8.92
N GLY A 54 -13.77 -5.28 8.97
CA GLY A 54 -14.15 -3.89 9.24
C GLY A 54 -13.86 -2.94 8.08
N VAL A 55 -13.66 -3.46 6.86
CA VAL A 55 -13.24 -2.70 5.68
C VAL A 55 -14.36 -2.73 4.64
N PRO A 56 -15.08 -1.62 4.40
CA PRO A 56 -16.09 -1.55 3.35
C PRO A 56 -15.47 -1.52 1.95
N VAL A 57 -16.18 -2.13 1.00
CA VAL A 57 -15.83 -2.13 -0.43
C VAL A 57 -16.95 -1.43 -1.20
N TYR A 58 -16.57 -0.50 -2.06
CA TYR A 58 -17.50 0.27 -2.89
C TYR A 58 -17.20 0.09 -4.37
N PHE A 59 -18.25 -0.16 -5.16
CA PHE A 59 -18.20 -0.21 -6.63
C PHE A 59 -18.74 1.06 -7.29
N ASN A 60 -19.10 2.06 -6.46
CA ASN A 60 -19.61 3.34 -6.87
C ASN A 60 -19.05 4.40 -5.90
N ASP A 61 -18.77 5.59 -6.36
CA ASP A 61 -18.28 6.69 -5.52
C ASP A 61 -19.36 7.25 -4.57
N THR A 62 -20.65 7.03 -4.86
CA THR A 62 -21.76 7.44 -3.98
C THR A 62 -22.00 6.38 -2.91
N ILE A 63 -21.57 6.66 -1.69
CA ILE A 63 -21.67 5.73 -0.56
C ILE A 63 -23.02 5.77 0.14
N GLY A 64 -23.81 6.81 -0.08
CA GLY A 64 -25.15 6.91 0.47
C GLY A 64 -25.84 8.22 0.15
N GLN A 65 -27.09 8.32 0.61
CA GLN A 65 -27.90 9.52 0.48
C GLN A 65 -28.61 9.84 1.79
N VAL A 66 -28.66 11.13 2.12
CA VAL A 66 -29.38 11.63 3.29
C VAL A 66 -30.54 12.50 2.81
N PHE A 67 -31.76 12.19 3.28
CA PHE A 67 -32.92 13.05 3.01
C PHE A 67 -32.71 14.43 3.67
N VAL A 68 -32.84 15.50 2.90
CA VAL A 68 -32.66 16.88 3.38
C VAL A 68 -34.00 17.55 3.63
N LYS A 69 -34.88 17.56 2.63
CA LYS A 69 -36.21 18.23 2.68
C LYS A 69 -37.09 17.77 1.53
N LYS A 70 -38.33 18.20 1.55
CA LYS A 70 -39.15 18.20 0.35
C LYS A 70 -39.05 19.57 -0.36
N ASP A 71 -39.04 19.54 -1.68
CA ASP A 71 -39.13 20.76 -2.50
C ASP A 71 -40.56 21.34 -2.49
N VAL A 72 -40.76 22.44 -3.20
CA VAL A 72 -42.07 23.13 -3.29
C VAL A 72 -43.15 22.29 -3.95
N ASN A 73 -42.80 21.25 -4.68
CA ASN A 73 -43.70 20.30 -5.35
C ASN A 73 -43.89 19.01 -4.54
N GLY A 74 -43.38 18.95 -3.32
CA GLY A 74 -43.46 17.77 -2.44
C GLY A 74 -42.46 16.64 -2.79
N LYS A 75 -41.54 16.83 -3.74
CA LYS A 75 -40.49 15.84 -4.11
C LYS A 75 -39.40 15.84 -3.06
N ASN A 76 -38.94 14.66 -2.69
CA ASN A 76 -37.82 14.50 -1.77
C ASN A 76 -36.50 15.01 -2.41
N VAL A 77 -35.77 15.81 -1.65
CA VAL A 77 -34.43 16.29 -1.98
C VAL A 77 -33.44 15.54 -1.07
N TYR A 78 -32.44 14.91 -1.69
CA TYR A 78 -31.40 14.17 -0.99
C TYR A 78 -30.06 14.87 -1.18
N ARG A 79 -29.20 14.78 -0.15
CA ARG A 79 -27.78 15.04 -0.25
C ARG A 79 -27.08 13.70 -0.40
N TYR A 80 -26.22 13.60 -1.38
CA TYR A 80 -25.39 12.42 -1.61
C TYR A 80 -24.08 12.58 -0.89
N GLU A 81 -23.61 11.51 -0.24
CA GLU A 81 -22.27 11.39 0.32
C GLU A 81 -21.43 10.62 -0.68
N THR A 82 -20.29 11.19 -1.06
CA THR A 82 -19.42 10.61 -2.08
C THR A 82 -18.01 10.39 -1.54
N LEU A 83 -17.33 9.38 -2.07
CA LEU A 83 -15.90 9.17 -1.84
C LEU A 83 -15.12 10.27 -2.57
N ASP A 84 -14.36 11.05 -1.82
CA ASP A 84 -13.46 12.06 -2.40
C ASP A 84 -12.00 11.58 -2.27
N LEU A 85 -11.45 11.03 -3.37
CA LEU A 85 -10.04 10.60 -3.44
C LEU A 85 -9.07 11.78 -3.37
N ALA A 86 -9.50 12.97 -3.77
CA ALA A 86 -8.69 14.19 -3.78
C ALA A 86 -8.67 14.91 -2.44
N TRP A 87 -9.47 14.45 -1.47
CA TRP A 87 -9.63 15.16 -0.21
C TRP A 87 -8.31 15.36 0.54
N LYS A 88 -7.96 16.61 0.74
CA LYS A 88 -6.80 17.04 1.53
C LYS A 88 -7.17 18.27 2.36
N PHE A 89 -6.76 18.30 3.62
CA PHE A 89 -6.98 19.45 4.49
C PHE A 89 -6.29 20.75 4.01
N THR A 90 -5.24 20.63 3.19
CA THR A 90 -4.29 21.71 2.95
C THR A 90 -4.19 22.21 1.52
N SER A 91 -4.81 21.54 0.53
CA SER A 91 -4.69 21.96 -0.86
C SER A 91 -5.87 21.52 -1.73
N TYR A 92 -6.41 22.49 -2.48
CA TYR A 92 -7.25 22.25 -3.62
C TYR A 92 -6.36 21.87 -4.81
N ASN A 93 -6.50 20.64 -5.32
CA ASN A 93 -5.91 20.30 -6.60
C ASN A 93 -6.98 20.53 -7.67
N GLY A 94 -6.69 21.23 -8.73
CA GLY A 94 -7.63 21.49 -9.85
C GLY A 94 -7.98 20.22 -10.67
N LEU A 95 -7.86 19.01 -10.09
CA LEU A 95 -8.12 17.72 -10.73
C LEU A 95 -9.57 17.30 -10.53
N THR A 96 -10.15 16.70 -11.56
CA THR A 96 -11.42 15.96 -11.49
C THR A 96 -11.13 14.49 -11.76
N TYR A 97 -11.70 13.62 -10.93
CA TYR A 97 -11.66 12.18 -11.15
C TYR A 97 -12.84 11.76 -12.03
N VAL A 98 -12.56 10.93 -13.01
CA VAL A 98 -13.56 10.33 -13.90
C VAL A 98 -13.43 8.82 -13.77
N TYR A 99 -14.56 8.16 -13.49
CA TYR A 99 -14.63 6.73 -13.24
C TYR A 99 -15.50 6.04 -14.30
N GLU A 100 -15.06 4.88 -14.74
CA GLU A 100 -15.91 3.89 -15.39
C GLU A 100 -16.22 2.82 -14.33
N TYR A 101 -17.48 2.76 -13.89
CA TYR A 101 -17.86 1.85 -12.81
C TYR A 101 -17.91 0.40 -13.28
N MET A 102 -17.56 -0.50 -12.39
CA MET A 102 -17.69 -1.93 -12.60
C MET A 102 -19.11 -2.35 -12.25
N THR A 103 -19.90 -2.68 -13.26
CA THR A 103 -21.34 -2.99 -13.12
C THR A 103 -21.67 -4.48 -13.22
N GLU A 104 -20.78 -5.26 -13.87
CA GLU A 104 -21.02 -6.67 -14.07
C GLU A 104 -20.70 -7.49 -12.81
N PRO A 105 -21.64 -8.31 -12.29
CA PRO A 105 -21.43 -9.07 -11.06
C PRO A 105 -20.20 -9.99 -11.10
N GLU A 106 -19.89 -10.60 -12.22
CA GLU A 106 -18.72 -11.48 -12.35
C GLU A 106 -17.40 -10.71 -12.14
N GLU A 107 -17.28 -9.50 -12.67
CA GLU A 107 -16.12 -8.63 -12.47
C GLU A 107 -16.01 -8.19 -11.02
N GLN A 108 -17.16 -7.81 -10.42
CA GLN A 108 -17.20 -7.41 -9.00
C GLN A 108 -16.79 -8.57 -8.07
N LEU A 109 -17.24 -9.79 -8.35
CA LEU A 109 -16.85 -10.97 -7.56
C LEU A 109 -15.35 -11.29 -7.70
N LYS A 110 -14.74 -11.12 -8.88
CA LYS A 110 -13.29 -11.25 -9.05
C LYS A 110 -12.53 -10.23 -8.18
N ALA A 111 -12.97 -8.98 -8.20
CA ALA A 111 -12.36 -7.93 -7.38
C ALA A 111 -12.48 -8.24 -5.87
N LEU A 112 -13.64 -8.71 -5.42
CA LEU A 112 -13.85 -9.10 -4.02
C LEU A 112 -12.92 -10.25 -3.62
N GLY A 113 -12.70 -11.22 -4.51
CA GLY A 113 -11.75 -12.30 -4.26
C GLY A 113 -10.32 -11.79 -4.04
N ILE A 114 -9.84 -10.87 -4.85
CA ILE A 114 -8.52 -10.23 -4.68
C ILE A 114 -8.44 -9.48 -3.33
N ILE A 115 -9.49 -8.72 -3.01
CA ILE A 115 -9.56 -7.92 -1.77
C ILE A 115 -9.56 -8.83 -0.54
N GLU A 116 -10.36 -9.89 -0.55
CA GLU A 116 -10.45 -10.84 0.57
C GLU A 116 -9.12 -11.55 0.78
N GLU A 117 -8.45 -12.05 -0.28
CA GLU A 117 -7.13 -12.67 -0.18
C GLU A 117 -6.08 -11.67 0.36
N TYR A 118 -6.11 -10.41 -0.08
CA TYR A 118 -5.27 -9.38 0.52
C TYR A 118 -5.55 -9.19 2.01
N LEU A 119 -6.83 -9.09 2.42
CA LEU A 119 -7.22 -8.85 3.81
C LEU A 119 -6.88 -10.03 4.74
N LYS A 120 -6.86 -11.27 4.22
CA LYS A 120 -6.43 -12.47 4.94
C LYS A 120 -4.95 -12.41 5.34
N ILE A 121 -4.10 -11.88 4.46
CA ILE A 121 -2.65 -11.79 4.69
C ILE A 121 -2.21 -10.44 5.27
N ALA A 122 -3.10 -9.45 5.29
CA ALA A 122 -2.81 -8.12 5.81
C ALA A 122 -3.08 -8.02 7.31
N SER A 123 -2.04 -7.71 8.09
CA SER A 123 -2.19 -7.32 9.49
C SER A 123 -3.11 -6.11 9.63
N LYS A 124 -3.69 -5.90 10.81
CA LYS A 124 -4.64 -4.80 11.02
C LYS A 124 -4.11 -3.41 10.64
N PRO A 125 -2.85 -3.02 10.93
CA PRO A 125 -2.28 -1.74 10.50
C PRO A 125 -2.15 -1.58 8.98
N LEU A 126 -2.10 -2.69 8.22
CA LEU A 126 -2.00 -2.67 6.76
C LEU A 126 -3.37 -2.58 6.07
N ARG A 127 -4.47 -2.76 6.79
CA ARG A 127 -5.81 -2.66 6.21
C ARG A 127 -6.15 -1.20 5.92
N PRO A 128 -6.66 -0.88 4.72
CA PRO A 128 -7.14 0.47 4.41
C PRO A 128 -8.46 0.74 5.14
N PHE A 129 -8.87 2.01 5.15
CA PHE A 129 -10.19 2.36 5.68
C PHE A 129 -11.33 1.82 4.78
N ASN A 130 -11.14 1.85 3.46
CA ASN A 130 -12.04 1.25 2.49
C ASN A 130 -11.33 0.91 1.18
N PHE A 131 -11.99 0.09 0.35
CA PHE A 131 -11.67 -0.09 -1.07
C PHE A 131 -12.70 0.62 -1.93
N PHE A 132 -12.24 1.21 -3.02
CA PHE A 132 -13.07 1.71 -4.11
C PHE A 132 -12.63 1.02 -5.41
N VAL A 133 -13.54 0.31 -6.04
CA VAL A 133 -13.25 -0.56 -7.19
C VAL A 133 -13.99 -0.03 -8.41
N THR A 134 -13.26 0.18 -9.50
CA THR A 134 -13.80 0.69 -10.77
C THR A 134 -13.17 -0.07 -11.93
N ARG A 135 -13.79 -0.06 -13.12
CA ARG A 135 -13.18 -0.60 -14.32
C ARG A 135 -11.99 0.23 -14.76
N SER A 136 -12.14 1.53 -14.74
CA SER A 136 -11.05 2.48 -14.98
C SER A 136 -11.25 3.76 -14.16
N ALA A 137 -10.14 4.42 -13.87
CA ALA A 137 -10.15 5.74 -13.24
C ALA A 137 -9.10 6.63 -13.89
N THR A 138 -9.47 7.88 -14.13
CA THR A 138 -8.64 8.86 -14.81
C THR A 138 -8.77 10.21 -14.11
N THR A 139 -7.68 10.97 -14.04
CA THR A 139 -7.74 12.39 -13.65
C THR A 139 -7.67 13.28 -14.86
N ILE A 140 -8.50 14.31 -14.86
CA ILE A 140 -8.48 15.37 -15.88
C ILE A 140 -8.28 16.72 -15.20
N ASN A 141 -7.66 17.65 -15.92
CA ASN A 141 -7.56 19.03 -15.49
C ASN A 141 -8.90 19.74 -15.71
N ARG A 142 -9.44 20.39 -14.69
CA ARG A 142 -10.72 21.11 -14.77
C ARG A 142 -10.71 22.28 -15.74
N ASN A 143 -9.53 22.83 -16.03
CA ASN A 143 -9.41 24.03 -16.88
C ASN A 143 -9.38 23.72 -18.37
N ASP A 144 -8.81 22.59 -18.77
CA ASP A 144 -8.63 22.21 -20.17
C ASP A 144 -9.19 20.83 -20.52
N GLU A 145 -9.76 20.13 -19.52
CA GLU A 145 -10.36 18.79 -19.65
C GLU A 145 -9.43 17.74 -20.26
N LYS A 146 -8.12 18.01 -20.25
CA LYS A 146 -7.14 17.05 -20.75
C LYS A 146 -6.90 15.95 -19.77
N ASN A 147 -6.79 14.75 -20.30
CA ASN A 147 -6.41 13.58 -19.54
C ASN A 147 -4.98 13.78 -19.00
N ILE A 148 -4.80 13.70 -17.68
CA ILE A 148 -3.51 13.87 -17.03
C ILE A 148 -2.90 12.51 -16.69
N TYR A 149 -3.70 11.59 -16.13
CA TYR A 149 -3.22 10.32 -15.63
C TYR A 149 -4.33 9.27 -15.58
N SER A 150 -4.03 8.07 -16.06
CA SER A 150 -4.87 6.89 -15.91
C SER A 150 -4.28 5.97 -14.85
N TYR A 151 -5.08 5.53 -13.92
CA TYR A 151 -4.64 4.68 -12.82
C TYR A 151 -4.57 3.23 -13.27
N GLY A 152 -3.55 2.52 -12.79
CA GLY A 152 -3.38 1.08 -13.00
C GLY A 152 -4.02 0.24 -11.90
N ASP A 153 -3.61 -1.01 -11.77
CA ASP A 153 -4.27 -2.05 -10.97
C ASP A 153 -4.68 -1.61 -9.56
N TYR A 154 -3.87 -0.82 -8.85
CA TYR A 154 -4.21 -0.25 -7.56
C TYR A 154 -3.42 1.01 -7.25
N VAL A 155 -4.00 1.89 -6.43
CA VAL A 155 -3.35 3.09 -5.89
C VAL A 155 -3.79 3.33 -4.44
N PHE A 156 -2.82 3.63 -3.57
CA PHE A 156 -3.08 4.00 -2.18
C PHE A 156 -3.30 5.50 -2.06
N PHE A 157 -4.53 5.88 -1.79
CA PHE A 157 -4.88 7.20 -1.27
C PHE A 157 -4.83 7.20 0.25
N TYR A 158 -4.92 8.36 0.88
CA TYR A 158 -4.78 8.48 2.33
C TYR A 158 -5.66 7.50 3.14
N ARG A 159 -6.89 7.26 2.70
CA ARG A 159 -7.86 6.39 3.39
C ARG A 159 -8.39 5.26 2.52
N THR A 160 -8.29 5.39 1.23
CA THR A 160 -8.93 4.52 0.24
C THR A 160 -7.88 3.85 -0.61
N VAL A 161 -8.01 2.56 -0.83
CA VAL A 161 -7.34 1.88 -1.91
C VAL A 161 -8.26 1.89 -3.13
N LEU A 162 -7.86 2.62 -4.17
CA LEU A 162 -8.50 2.54 -5.47
C LEU A 162 -7.95 1.31 -6.19
N MET A 163 -8.83 0.46 -6.69
CA MET A 163 -8.49 -0.66 -7.57
C MET A 163 -9.16 -0.46 -8.92
N THR A 164 -8.40 -0.66 -9.99
CA THR A 164 -8.91 -0.50 -11.36
C THR A 164 -8.41 -1.63 -12.24
N GLY A 165 -9.28 -2.17 -13.07
CA GLY A 165 -8.86 -3.09 -14.10
C GLY A 165 -9.85 -4.24 -14.36
N ASP A 166 -9.51 -4.98 -15.43
CA ASP A 166 -10.02 -6.32 -15.73
C ASP A 166 -8.83 -7.28 -15.59
N TRP A 167 -8.75 -7.92 -14.43
CA TRP A 167 -7.57 -8.70 -14.03
C TRP A 167 -7.59 -10.10 -14.66
N SER A 168 -6.46 -10.48 -15.26
CA SER A 168 -6.20 -11.86 -15.68
C SER A 168 -6.03 -12.79 -14.47
N GLU A 169 -6.17 -14.11 -14.67
CA GLU A 169 -5.99 -15.12 -13.61
C GLU A 169 -4.62 -15.01 -12.91
N ILE A 170 -3.56 -14.68 -13.68
CA ILE A 170 -2.21 -14.46 -13.10
C ILE A 170 -2.21 -13.24 -12.16
N GLN A 171 -2.87 -12.16 -12.54
CA GLN A 171 -2.98 -10.96 -11.71
C GLN A 171 -3.83 -11.24 -10.47
N ILE A 172 -4.97 -11.94 -10.61
CA ILE A 172 -5.83 -12.30 -9.48
C ILE A 172 -5.03 -13.04 -8.40
N SER A 173 -4.18 -13.98 -8.78
CA SER A 173 -3.37 -14.76 -7.85
C SER A 173 -2.20 -13.99 -7.23
N SER A 174 -1.64 -13.02 -7.92
CA SER A 174 -0.42 -12.29 -7.49
C SER A 174 -0.68 -10.95 -6.81
N LEU A 175 -1.77 -10.27 -7.16
CA LEU A 175 -2.09 -8.92 -6.65
C LEU A 175 -2.16 -8.83 -5.13
N PRO A 176 -2.76 -9.78 -4.39
CA PRO A 176 -2.82 -9.68 -2.93
C PRO A 176 -1.46 -9.50 -2.28
N GLU A 177 -0.48 -10.29 -2.69
CA GLU A 177 0.88 -10.21 -2.16
C GLU A 177 1.62 -8.94 -2.65
N ILE A 178 1.44 -8.57 -3.91
CA ILE A 178 2.00 -7.32 -4.46
C ILE A 178 1.46 -6.11 -3.68
N MET A 179 0.16 -6.07 -3.41
CA MET A 179 -0.48 -5.01 -2.62
C MET A 179 0.02 -5.01 -1.17
N ARG A 180 0.22 -6.18 -0.54
CA ARG A 180 0.76 -6.30 0.81
C ARG A 180 2.15 -5.66 0.89
N ARG A 181 3.07 -6.01 -0.02
CA ARG A 181 4.42 -5.43 -0.11
C ARG A 181 4.39 -3.92 -0.33
N ALA A 182 3.55 -3.47 -1.24
CA ALA A 182 3.39 -2.06 -1.53
C ALA A 182 2.80 -1.28 -0.35
N MET A 183 1.86 -1.88 0.41
CA MET A 183 1.31 -1.26 1.61
C MET A 183 2.34 -1.20 2.74
N VAL A 184 3.13 -2.25 2.96
CA VAL A 184 4.26 -2.23 3.90
C VAL A 184 5.21 -1.09 3.55
N LYS A 185 5.64 -0.98 2.28
CA LYS A 185 6.47 0.14 1.80
C LYS A 185 5.82 1.49 2.11
N ASN A 186 4.55 1.66 1.78
CA ASN A 186 3.82 2.90 2.02
C ASN A 186 3.79 3.29 3.50
N LYS A 187 3.61 2.32 4.39
CA LYS A 187 3.63 2.55 5.85
C LYS A 187 5.03 2.90 6.36
N ILE A 188 6.06 2.21 5.90
CA ILE A 188 7.46 2.46 6.30
C ILE A 188 7.88 3.91 6.01
N THR A 189 7.39 4.52 4.93
CA THR A 189 7.74 5.92 4.58
C THR A 189 7.33 6.94 5.65
N ASN A 190 6.48 6.58 6.60
CA ASN A 190 6.14 7.43 7.74
C ASN A 190 7.20 7.40 8.87
N TYR A 191 8.08 6.38 8.90
CA TYR A 191 9.13 6.19 9.90
C TYR A 191 10.46 6.77 9.43
N LYS A 192 10.50 8.10 9.22
CA LYS A 192 11.59 8.80 8.55
C LYS A 192 12.97 8.58 9.17
N ASP A 193 13.05 8.56 10.49
CA ASP A 193 14.34 8.40 11.19
C ASP A 193 14.89 6.98 11.03
N LEU A 194 14.04 5.95 11.13
CA LEU A 194 14.42 4.57 10.91
C LEU A 194 14.78 4.31 9.43
N LEU A 195 14.02 4.91 8.51
CA LEU A 195 14.35 4.83 7.09
C LEU A 195 15.68 5.51 6.76
N ALA A 196 15.98 6.64 7.40
CA ALA A 196 17.29 7.30 7.28
C ALA A 196 18.42 6.43 7.85
N ALA A 197 18.19 5.72 8.97
CA ALA A 197 19.14 4.77 9.54
C ALA A 197 19.37 3.58 8.57
N PHE A 198 18.32 2.98 8.02
CA PHE A 198 18.39 1.93 7.00
C PHE A 198 19.25 2.36 5.80
N ASN A 199 18.98 3.55 5.26
CA ASN A 199 19.69 4.08 4.10
C ASN A 199 21.16 4.41 4.40
N ALA A 200 21.50 4.71 5.66
CA ALA A 200 22.86 5.03 6.07
C ALA A 200 23.79 3.81 6.16
N VAL A 201 23.24 2.59 6.23
CA VAL A 201 24.05 1.36 6.34
C VAL A 201 24.86 1.10 5.06
N SER A 202 24.28 1.30 3.88
CA SER A 202 24.98 1.18 2.61
C SER A 202 25.53 2.54 2.16
N ASN A 203 26.78 2.53 1.68
CA ASN A 203 27.35 3.78 1.15
C ASN A 203 26.59 4.23 -0.11
N LYS A 204 26.20 5.49 -0.18
CA LYS A 204 25.44 6.07 -1.30
C LYS A 204 26.13 5.90 -2.65
N VAL A 205 27.47 5.88 -2.68
CA VAL A 205 28.23 5.69 -3.92
C VAL A 205 28.14 4.26 -4.48
N TRP A 206 27.58 3.32 -3.73
CA TRP A 206 27.40 1.94 -4.19
C TRP A 206 26.17 1.75 -5.07
N TYR A 207 25.15 2.60 -4.95
CA TYR A 207 23.91 2.49 -5.71
C TYR A 207 24.13 2.77 -7.21
N GLY A 208 23.44 2.03 -8.06
CA GLY A 208 23.43 2.20 -9.52
C GLY A 208 24.74 1.88 -10.22
N ASN A 209 25.71 1.27 -9.53
CA ASN A 209 27.00 0.92 -10.10
C ASN A 209 27.05 -0.56 -10.51
N SER A 210 27.95 -0.88 -11.46
CA SER A 210 28.25 -2.28 -11.72
C SER A 210 28.98 -2.89 -10.53
N TRP A 211 28.69 -4.15 -10.24
CA TRP A 211 29.36 -4.88 -9.15
C TRP A 211 30.89 -4.90 -9.34
N ALA A 212 31.36 -5.11 -10.57
CA ALA A 212 32.78 -5.11 -10.90
C ALA A 212 33.49 -3.76 -10.65
N LYS A 213 32.74 -2.66 -10.62
CA LYS A 213 33.31 -1.35 -10.27
C LYS A 213 33.45 -1.19 -8.75
N LEU A 214 32.59 -1.83 -7.98
CA LEU A 214 32.67 -1.81 -6.53
C LEU A 214 33.78 -2.71 -5.99
N ASP A 215 33.95 -3.85 -6.63
CA ASP A 215 35.03 -4.81 -6.30
C ASP A 215 35.66 -5.31 -7.58
N ALA A 216 36.95 -5.01 -7.76
CA ALA A 216 37.71 -5.43 -8.92
C ALA A 216 37.80 -6.96 -9.06
N ASN A 217 37.67 -7.69 -7.95
CA ASN A 217 37.71 -9.15 -7.92
C ASN A 217 36.30 -9.77 -8.04
N TRP A 218 35.24 -8.95 -8.28
CA TRP A 218 33.88 -9.43 -8.32
C TRP A 218 33.67 -10.70 -9.14
N TYR A 219 34.28 -10.77 -10.32
CA TYR A 219 34.21 -11.93 -11.20
C TYR A 219 35.14 -13.10 -10.77
N ASP A 220 36.11 -12.85 -9.89
CA ASP A 220 37.04 -13.87 -9.42
C ASP A 220 36.49 -14.67 -8.24
N TYR A 221 35.50 -14.11 -7.46
CA TYR A 221 34.87 -14.83 -6.35
C TYR A 221 34.15 -16.11 -6.77
N VAL A 222 33.86 -16.27 -8.05
CA VAL A 222 33.04 -17.36 -8.59
C VAL A 222 33.75 -18.12 -9.71
N LYS A 223 34.95 -17.73 -10.09
CA LYS A 223 35.84 -18.64 -10.80
C LYS A 223 36.49 -19.62 -9.81
N THR A 224 35.63 -20.36 -9.12
CA THR A 224 36.11 -21.48 -8.36
C THR A 224 36.51 -22.58 -9.35
N THR A 225 37.45 -23.42 -8.97
CA THR A 225 37.79 -24.67 -9.67
C THR A 225 36.57 -25.57 -9.89
N ASP A 226 35.49 -25.33 -9.14
CA ASP A 226 34.31 -26.17 -9.08
C ASP A 226 33.23 -25.75 -10.09
N TRP A 227 33.12 -24.45 -10.45
CA TRP A 227 32.17 -23.94 -11.45
C TRP A 227 32.77 -23.02 -12.51
N PRO A 228 33.80 -23.45 -13.25
CA PRO A 228 34.58 -22.61 -14.17
C PRO A 228 33.74 -22.04 -15.33
N GLN A 229 32.58 -22.64 -15.62
CA GLN A 229 31.65 -22.22 -16.69
C GLN A 229 30.70 -21.12 -16.28
N TYR A 230 30.57 -20.81 -14.98
CA TYR A 230 29.66 -19.80 -14.49
C TYR A 230 30.37 -18.58 -13.94
N TYR A 231 29.93 -17.43 -14.36
CA TYR A 231 30.36 -16.16 -13.78
C TYR A 231 29.50 -15.79 -12.61
N PHE A 232 30.08 -15.09 -11.66
CA PHE A 232 29.34 -14.52 -10.54
C PHE A 232 28.20 -13.62 -11.05
N SER A 233 26.99 -14.04 -10.85
CA SER A 233 25.80 -13.30 -11.28
C SER A 233 24.75 -13.27 -10.17
N PRO A 234 24.38 -12.09 -9.67
CA PRO A 234 23.22 -11.96 -8.79
C PRO A 234 21.93 -12.56 -9.37
N GLY A 235 21.84 -12.63 -10.70
CA GLY A 235 20.74 -13.33 -11.38
C GLY A 235 20.61 -14.82 -11.04
N ALA A 236 21.67 -15.44 -10.53
CA ALA A 236 21.64 -16.84 -10.06
C ALA A 236 20.73 -17.06 -8.83
N LEU A 237 20.35 -15.99 -8.13
CA LEU A 237 19.40 -16.06 -7.03
C LEU A 237 17.96 -16.31 -7.53
N ALA A 238 17.67 -16.01 -8.80
CA ALA A 238 16.37 -16.30 -9.41
C ALA A 238 16.22 -17.79 -9.73
N ASP A 239 15.01 -18.32 -9.52
CA ASP A 239 14.70 -19.73 -9.85
C ASP A 239 14.74 -20.04 -11.35
N THR A 240 14.54 -19.01 -12.17
CA THR A 240 14.61 -19.11 -13.64
C THR A 240 16.01 -19.03 -14.22
N TRP A 241 17.06 -18.91 -13.37
CA TRP A 241 18.42 -18.83 -13.85
C TRP A 241 18.86 -20.10 -14.60
N TYR A 242 19.40 -19.93 -15.79
CA TYR A 242 19.72 -21.05 -16.70
C TYR A 242 20.71 -22.06 -16.11
N GLY A 243 21.68 -21.63 -15.30
CA GLY A 243 22.67 -22.48 -14.66
C GLY A 243 22.10 -23.44 -13.62
N ALA A 244 20.91 -23.14 -13.08
CA ALA A 244 20.24 -24.01 -12.11
C ALA A 244 19.92 -25.42 -12.68
N LYS A 245 19.82 -25.55 -14.01
CA LYS A 245 19.52 -26.83 -14.67
C LYS A 245 20.77 -27.72 -14.83
N GLU A 246 21.94 -27.17 -14.69
CA GLU A 246 23.22 -27.85 -14.92
C GLU A 246 23.95 -28.19 -13.61
N MET A 247 23.41 -27.71 -12.46
CA MET A 247 23.95 -27.94 -11.13
C MET A 247 23.07 -28.93 -10.35
N THR A 248 23.68 -29.68 -9.48
CA THR A 248 22.95 -30.40 -8.42
C THR A 248 22.36 -29.39 -7.45
N ALA A 249 21.39 -29.83 -6.65
CA ALA A 249 20.76 -28.93 -5.66
C ALA A 249 21.77 -28.39 -4.63
N GLU A 250 22.76 -29.20 -4.24
CA GLU A 250 23.81 -28.79 -3.30
C GLU A 250 24.76 -27.77 -3.93
N GLU A 251 25.25 -28.04 -5.14
CA GLU A 251 26.09 -27.09 -5.88
C GLU A 251 25.38 -25.75 -6.10
N LEU A 252 24.10 -25.77 -6.46
CA LEU A 252 23.30 -24.56 -6.63
C LEU A 252 23.15 -23.77 -5.32
N LYS A 253 22.94 -24.48 -4.20
CA LYS A 253 22.85 -23.90 -2.86
C LYS A 253 24.17 -23.21 -2.48
N GLU A 254 25.30 -23.87 -2.65
CA GLU A 254 26.62 -23.33 -2.36
C GLU A 254 26.94 -22.13 -3.26
N PHE A 255 26.64 -22.22 -4.55
CA PHE A 255 26.81 -21.12 -5.49
C PHE A 255 25.99 -19.89 -5.11
N ARG A 256 24.70 -20.09 -4.79
CA ARG A 256 23.82 -19.01 -4.30
C ARG A 256 24.29 -18.41 -2.97
N ALA A 257 24.86 -19.21 -2.07
CA ALA A 257 25.45 -18.72 -0.83
C ALA A 257 26.66 -17.83 -1.09
N ALA A 258 27.54 -18.20 -2.02
CA ALA A 258 28.67 -17.36 -2.44
C ALA A 258 28.21 -16.04 -3.08
N VAL A 259 27.15 -16.08 -3.91
CA VAL A 259 26.52 -14.89 -4.49
C VAL A 259 25.99 -13.96 -3.40
N ARG A 260 25.23 -14.50 -2.42
CA ARG A 260 24.71 -13.71 -1.29
C ARG A 260 25.83 -13.09 -0.46
N SER A 261 26.88 -13.87 -0.15
CA SER A 261 28.01 -13.38 0.62
C SER A 261 28.68 -12.18 -0.05
N ALA A 262 28.89 -12.23 -1.36
CA ALA A 262 29.49 -11.12 -2.08
C ALA A 262 28.57 -9.90 -2.22
N MET A 263 27.28 -10.07 -2.38
CA MET A 263 26.32 -8.95 -2.37
C MET A 263 26.18 -8.34 -0.97
N GLY A 264 26.13 -9.20 0.05
CA GLY A 264 25.93 -8.82 1.45
C GLY A 264 27.03 -7.95 2.04
N GLN A 265 28.26 -8.02 1.51
CA GLN A 265 29.35 -7.12 1.94
C GLN A 265 29.06 -5.62 1.65
N PHE A 266 28.14 -5.35 0.73
CA PHE A 266 27.64 -4.00 0.42
C PHE A 266 26.29 -3.69 1.09
N GLY A 267 25.71 -4.64 1.82
CA GLY A 267 24.42 -4.51 2.46
C GLY A 267 23.25 -4.59 1.49
N PHE A 268 23.39 -5.35 0.38
CA PHE A 268 22.31 -5.54 -0.60
C PHE A 268 21.81 -7.00 -0.61
N VAL A 269 20.49 -7.18 -0.74
CA VAL A 269 19.84 -8.49 -0.87
C VAL A 269 19.38 -8.77 -2.31
N SER A 270 19.48 -7.79 -3.21
CA SER A 270 19.11 -7.92 -4.62
C SER A 270 19.93 -6.98 -5.49
N TYR A 271 19.54 -6.85 -6.75
CA TYR A 271 20.25 -6.11 -7.79
C TYR A 271 19.29 -5.15 -8.52
N HIS A 272 19.80 -4.39 -9.48
CA HIS A 272 19.01 -3.49 -10.32
C HIS A 272 17.85 -4.25 -11.01
N SER A 273 16.71 -3.61 -11.14
CA SER A 273 15.49 -4.23 -11.68
C SER A 273 15.60 -4.77 -13.10
N ASN A 274 16.47 -4.15 -13.93
CA ASN A 274 16.62 -4.45 -15.35
C ASN A 274 17.89 -5.22 -15.69
N THR A 275 18.84 -5.33 -14.77
CA THR A 275 20.11 -6.02 -14.99
C THR A 275 20.73 -6.53 -13.71
N SER A 276 21.17 -7.78 -13.71
CA SER A 276 21.89 -8.38 -12.59
C SER A 276 23.36 -7.93 -12.48
N THR A 277 23.87 -7.16 -13.43
CA THR A 277 25.25 -6.65 -13.43
C THR A 277 25.45 -5.45 -12.52
N ASN A 278 24.37 -4.80 -12.08
CA ASN A 278 24.40 -3.60 -11.26
C ASN A 278 23.72 -3.82 -9.90
N THR A 279 24.18 -3.04 -8.92
CA THR A 279 23.52 -2.90 -7.61
C THR A 279 22.14 -2.30 -7.75
N PRO A 280 21.31 -2.29 -6.67
CA PRO A 280 20.08 -1.52 -6.65
C PRO A 280 20.30 -0.10 -7.15
N GLU A 281 19.35 0.41 -7.91
CA GLU A 281 19.44 1.71 -8.59
C GLU A 281 19.57 2.87 -7.58
N ASP A 282 18.81 2.78 -6.50
CA ASP A 282 18.73 3.78 -5.44
C ASP A 282 18.25 3.18 -4.11
N GLU A 283 18.14 4.03 -3.10
CA GLU A 283 17.67 3.69 -1.75
C GLU A 283 16.21 3.14 -1.77
N GLU A 284 15.37 3.63 -2.69
CA GLU A 284 13.97 3.18 -2.81
C GLU A 284 13.90 1.75 -3.35
N ARG A 285 14.69 1.46 -4.38
CA ARG A 285 14.79 0.10 -4.94
C ARG A 285 15.32 -0.89 -3.93
N ASP A 286 16.33 -0.50 -3.18
CA ASP A 286 16.92 -1.30 -2.11
C ASP A 286 15.89 -1.64 -1.03
N LEU A 287 15.16 -0.64 -0.53
CA LEU A 287 14.05 -0.85 0.43
C LEU A 287 13.01 -1.84 -0.10
N VAL A 288 12.58 -1.69 -1.35
CA VAL A 288 11.59 -2.59 -1.98
C VAL A 288 12.09 -4.03 -2.02
N THR A 289 13.37 -4.24 -2.31
CA THR A 289 13.96 -5.58 -2.35
C THR A 289 14.08 -6.21 -0.97
N TYR A 290 14.42 -5.41 0.05
CA TYR A 290 14.40 -5.88 1.44
C TYR A 290 13.01 -6.27 1.92
N ILE A 291 12.00 -5.46 1.65
CA ILE A 291 10.61 -5.80 1.98
C ILE A 291 10.21 -7.14 1.32
N ALA A 292 10.55 -7.32 0.05
CA ALA A 292 10.25 -8.56 -0.65
C ALA A 292 10.98 -9.77 -0.05
N GLU A 293 12.26 -9.64 0.26
CA GLU A 293 13.07 -10.71 0.84
C GLU A 293 12.58 -11.06 2.26
N MET A 294 12.26 -10.07 3.09
CA MET A 294 11.72 -10.26 4.43
C MET A 294 10.36 -10.97 4.42
N LEU A 295 9.47 -10.59 3.51
CA LEU A 295 8.13 -11.17 3.42
C LEU A 295 8.11 -12.56 2.77
N ASN A 296 9.18 -12.97 2.10
CA ASN A 296 9.32 -14.30 1.50
C ASN A 296 9.94 -15.32 2.45
N HIS A 297 10.56 -14.89 3.54
CA HIS A 297 11.31 -15.74 4.45
C HIS A 297 10.93 -15.45 5.89
N SER A 298 10.78 -16.50 6.71
CA SER A 298 10.75 -16.34 8.16
C SER A 298 12.09 -15.75 8.65
N ARG A 299 12.10 -15.18 9.86
CA ARG A 299 13.32 -14.65 10.46
C ARG A 299 14.48 -15.66 10.44
N ASN A 300 14.19 -16.92 10.80
CA ASN A 300 15.21 -17.97 10.82
C ASN A 300 15.77 -18.25 9.43
N GLU A 301 14.89 -18.34 8.41
CA GLU A 301 15.31 -18.54 7.03
C GLU A 301 16.13 -17.35 6.50
N PHE A 302 15.75 -16.11 6.85
CA PHE A 302 16.53 -14.93 6.49
C PHE A 302 17.90 -14.94 7.14
N GLU A 303 18.01 -15.30 8.42
CA GLU A 303 19.29 -15.47 9.13
C GLU A 303 20.15 -16.59 8.52
N GLU A 304 19.57 -17.72 8.12
CA GLU A 304 20.29 -18.77 7.39
C GLU A 304 20.87 -18.29 6.08
N LEU A 305 20.14 -17.46 5.34
CA LEU A 305 20.56 -16.94 4.03
C LEU A 305 21.59 -15.81 4.15
N TRP A 306 21.45 -14.93 5.13
CA TRP A 306 22.13 -13.64 5.19
C TRP A 306 22.91 -13.38 6.49
N GLY A 307 22.84 -14.29 7.47
CA GLY A 307 23.41 -14.09 8.80
C GLY A 307 24.92 -13.84 8.82
N ASN A 308 25.65 -14.27 7.79
CA ASN A 308 27.08 -13.99 7.60
C ASN A 308 27.38 -12.61 6.99
N SER A 309 26.34 -11.79 6.71
CA SER A 309 26.45 -10.48 6.08
C SER A 309 26.03 -9.37 7.07
N PRO A 310 26.97 -8.81 7.87
CA PRO A 310 26.61 -7.89 8.96
C PRO A 310 25.78 -6.68 8.52
N LEU A 311 26.11 -6.06 7.36
CA LEU A 311 25.37 -4.91 6.85
C LEU A 311 23.93 -5.29 6.42
N VAL A 312 23.75 -6.51 5.94
CA VAL A 312 22.41 -7.01 5.61
C VAL A 312 21.58 -7.21 6.89
N MET A 313 22.18 -7.82 7.90
CA MET A 313 21.50 -8.04 9.18
C MET A 313 21.20 -6.73 9.89
N GLU A 314 22.08 -5.74 9.84
CA GLU A 314 21.83 -4.41 10.40
C GLU A 314 20.59 -3.75 9.76
N LYS A 315 20.48 -3.77 8.44
CA LYS A 315 19.30 -3.29 7.71
C LYS A 315 18.04 -4.09 8.04
N TYR A 316 18.18 -5.42 8.14
CA TYR A 316 17.08 -6.30 8.52
C TYR A 316 16.50 -5.93 9.89
N GLU A 317 17.34 -5.76 10.92
CA GLU A 317 16.88 -5.43 12.27
C GLU A 317 16.19 -4.04 12.33
N ILE A 318 16.69 -3.07 11.57
CA ILE A 318 16.01 -1.76 11.45
C ILE A 318 14.61 -1.92 10.86
N LEU A 319 14.46 -2.67 9.78
CA LEU A 319 13.15 -2.89 9.15
C LEU A 319 12.27 -3.83 9.99
N TYR A 320 12.84 -4.81 10.68
CA TYR A 320 12.11 -5.73 11.54
C TYR A 320 11.35 -4.99 12.64
N SER A 321 11.96 -3.98 13.26
CA SER A 321 11.30 -3.15 14.26
C SER A 321 10.05 -2.44 13.73
N ILE A 322 10.03 -2.10 12.44
CA ILE A 322 8.85 -1.48 11.82
C ILE A 322 7.87 -2.58 11.35
N VAL A 323 8.36 -3.53 10.57
CA VAL A 323 7.50 -4.48 9.83
C VAL A 323 6.84 -5.48 10.79
N ALA A 324 7.60 -6.07 11.70
CA ALA A 324 7.08 -7.06 12.64
C ALA A 324 6.47 -6.42 13.89
N GLU A 325 7.15 -5.46 14.52
CA GLU A 325 6.73 -4.94 15.83
C GLU A 325 5.64 -3.87 15.70
N GLU A 326 5.78 -2.92 14.75
CA GLU A 326 4.82 -1.81 14.61
C GLU A 326 3.66 -2.18 13.65
N LEU A 327 3.98 -2.81 12.51
CA LEU A 327 2.96 -3.18 11.53
C LEU A 327 2.35 -4.57 11.79
N GLY A 328 2.91 -5.35 12.73
CA GLY A 328 2.38 -6.66 13.13
C GLY A 328 2.38 -7.69 11.99
N VAL A 329 3.36 -7.61 11.09
CA VAL A 329 3.53 -8.56 10.01
C VAL A 329 4.31 -9.77 10.53
N GLU A 330 3.77 -10.95 10.35
CA GLU A 330 4.48 -12.19 10.68
C GLU A 330 5.62 -12.41 9.67
N LEU A 331 6.85 -12.60 10.21
CA LEU A 331 8.10 -12.82 9.48
C LEU A 331 8.80 -14.11 9.93
#